data_118be2fc54246de34f7958e2da266961
#
_entry.id   118be2fc54246de34f7958e2da266961
#
_cell.length_a   1.000
_cell.length_b   1.000
_cell.length_c   1.000
_cell.angle_alpha   90.00
_cell.angle_beta   90.00
_cell.angle_gamma   90.00
#
_symmetry.space_group_name_H-M   'P 1'
#
loop_
_entity.id
_entity.type
_entity.pdbx_description
1 polymer ?
#
loop_
_entity_poly.entity_id
_entity_poly.type
_entity_poly.pdbx_seq_one_letter_code
_entity_poly.pdbx_strand_id
1 'polypeptide(L)'
;KMIRVLAIDFEVNGAPPQHGPLLLVANHVSWLDIVVLLASCPCRFVSKAEIGQWPVVGTLTHAAGTLFITRESKRDALRVVHQMADKLQPGSDAVLAIFPEGTTSNGRQVLPFHANLFQAAISANAPVQPLALRFKDAATRQISFAACYIDDDTFVGSVWRTLVAPRQRVVLRFGVPQHAEGRNRQAWAADVQAEVTKLL
;
A
#
# COMPACT_ATOMS: atom_id res chain seq x y z
N LYS A 1 -13.52 5.72 -12.93
CA LYS A 1 -13.74 7.10 -13.46
C LYS A 1 -12.65 8.08 -13.01
N MET A 2 -12.28 8.12 -11.71
CA MET A 2 -11.29 9.07 -11.16
C MET A 2 -9.90 8.97 -11.83
N ILE A 3 -9.40 7.78 -12.09
CA ILE A 3 -8.10 7.55 -12.74
C ILE A 3 -8.03 8.10 -14.17
N ARG A 4 -9.14 8.04 -14.91
CA ARG A 4 -9.20 8.66 -16.25
C ARG A 4 -9.12 10.19 -16.18
N VAL A 5 -9.61 10.80 -15.11
CA VAL A 5 -9.49 12.26 -14.89
C VAL A 5 -8.05 12.65 -14.57
N LEU A 6 -7.30 11.78 -13.88
CA LEU A 6 -5.88 12.00 -13.55
C LEU A 6 -4.93 11.66 -14.71
N ALA A 7 -5.43 11.22 -15.87
CA ALA A 7 -4.63 10.83 -17.03
C ALA A 7 -3.51 9.84 -16.71
N ILE A 8 -3.80 8.83 -15.85
CA ILE A 8 -2.84 7.81 -15.42
C ILE A 8 -3.05 6.53 -16.23
N ASP A 9 -2.02 6.08 -16.89
CA ASP A 9 -1.96 4.77 -17.53
C ASP A 9 -1.58 3.69 -16.52
N PHE A 10 -2.17 2.51 -16.65
CA PHE A 10 -1.86 1.35 -15.81
C PHE A 10 -1.01 0.35 -16.58
N GLU A 11 0.05 -0.11 -15.93
CA GLU A 11 0.83 -1.27 -16.34
C GLU A 11 0.85 -2.24 -15.15
N VAL A 12 0.20 -3.39 -15.31
CA VAL A 12 0.07 -4.39 -14.25
C VAL A 12 0.83 -5.65 -14.66
N ASN A 13 1.76 -6.06 -13.84
CA ASN A 13 2.57 -7.26 -14.01
C ASN A 13 2.34 -8.19 -12.81
N GLY A 14 2.25 -9.50 -13.06
CA GLY A 14 1.87 -10.48 -12.05
C GLY A 14 0.35 -10.59 -11.88
N ALA A 15 -0.08 -11.26 -10.82
CA ALA A 15 -1.49 -11.54 -10.56
C ALA A 15 -2.00 -10.72 -9.37
N PRO A 16 -2.82 -9.68 -9.59
CA PRO A 16 -3.51 -8.98 -8.51
C PRO A 16 -4.39 -9.96 -7.72
N PRO A 17 -4.45 -9.86 -6.38
CA PRO A 17 -5.32 -10.71 -5.57
C PRO A 17 -6.78 -10.41 -5.91
N GLN A 18 -7.58 -11.48 -6.07
CA GLN A 18 -9.02 -11.37 -6.31
C GLN A 18 -9.80 -11.63 -5.03
N HIS A 19 -9.28 -12.47 -4.16
CA HIS A 19 -9.89 -12.96 -2.93
C HIS A 19 -8.87 -13.03 -1.80
N GLY A 20 -9.36 -13.03 -0.55
CA GLY A 20 -8.59 -13.24 0.67
C GLY A 20 -8.76 -14.64 1.26
N PRO A 21 -8.25 -14.87 2.47
CA PRO A 21 -7.48 -13.90 3.26
C PRO A 21 -6.09 -13.63 2.68
N LEU A 22 -5.67 -12.37 2.58
CA LEU A 22 -4.36 -12.02 2.07
C LEU A 22 -3.89 -10.66 2.63
N LEU A 23 -2.63 -10.57 3.01
CA LEU A 23 -1.97 -9.31 3.34
C LEU A 23 -1.14 -8.83 2.14
N LEU A 24 -1.59 -7.77 1.46
CA LEU A 24 -0.88 -7.11 0.38
C LEU A 24 0.10 -6.09 0.97
N VAL A 25 1.37 -6.21 0.64
CA VAL A 25 2.45 -5.39 1.19
C VAL A 25 3.14 -4.61 0.09
N ALA A 26 3.07 -3.29 0.14
CA ALA A 26 3.60 -2.41 -0.90
C ALA A 26 4.57 -1.35 -0.35
N ASN A 27 5.47 -0.86 -1.21
CA ASN A 27 6.18 0.40 -0.97
C ASN A 27 5.21 1.59 -1.08
N HIS A 28 5.59 2.74 -0.53
CA HIS A 28 4.71 3.92 -0.43
C HIS A 28 5.36 5.17 -0.99
N VAL A 29 4.70 5.79 -1.96
CA VAL A 29 5.20 6.96 -2.70
C VAL A 29 4.27 8.16 -2.52
N SER A 30 2.95 7.91 -2.43
CA SER A 30 1.94 8.98 -2.53
C SER A 30 0.59 8.58 -1.94
N TRP A 31 -0.23 9.57 -1.64
CA TRP A 31 -1.67 9.37 -1.41
C TRP A 31 -2.36 8.68 -2.61
N LEU A 32 -1.78 8.85 -3.80
CA LEU A 32 -2.29 8.29 -5.04
C LEU A 32 -2.18 6.75 -5.09
N ASP A 33 -1.26 6.16 -4.31
CA ASP A 33 -1.10 4.70 -4.20
C ASP A 33 -2.40 4.03 -3.74
N ILE A 34 -3.14 4.68 -2.82
CA ILE A 34 -4.44 4.20 -2.35
C ILE A 34 -5.44 4.11 -3.50
N VAL A 35 -5.53 5.17 -4.30
CA VAL A 35 -6.44 5.27 -5.45
C VAL A 35 -6.11 4.22 -6.51
N VAL A 36 -4.81 4.05 -6.77
CA VAL A 36 -4.28 3.09 -7.75
C VAL A 36 -4.57 1.66 -7.31
N LEU A 37 -4.36 1.33 -6.05
CA LEU A 37 -4.62 -0.02 -5.53
C LEU A 37 -6.11 -0.34 -5.53
N LEU A 38 -6.97 0.57 -5.10
CA LEU A 38 -8.44 0.40 -5.16
C LEU A 38 -8.98 0.18 -6.59
N ALA A 39 -8.25 0.70 -7.58
CA ALA A 39 -8.61 0.48 -8.97
C ALA A 39 -8.07 -0.83 -9.55
N SER A 40 -7.08 -1.44 -8.89
CA SER A 40 -6.35 -2.60 -9.40
C SER A 40 -6.84 -3.92 -8.78
N CYS A 41 -7.25 -3.91 -7.52
CA CYS A 41 -7.73 -5.09 -6.81
C CYS A 41 -8.70 -4.72 -5.68
N PRO A 42 -9.58 -5.64 -5.27
CA PRO A 42 -10.45 -5.45 -4.12
C PRO A 42 -9.63 -5.52 -2.83
N CYS A 43 -9.26 -4.36 -2.27
CA CYS A 43 -8.50 -4.33 -1.04
C CYS A 43 -9.04 -3.29 -0.05
N ARG A 44 -8.72 -3.50 1.24
CA ARG A 44 -8.99 -2.57 2.33
C ARG A 44 -7.66 -2.14 2.93
N PHE A 45 -7.54 -0.87 3.29
CA PHE A 45 -6.29 -0.36 3.85
C PHE A 45 -6.27 -0.43 5.36
N VAL A 46 -5.06 -0.43 5.88
CA VAL A 46 -4.76 -0.13 7.27
C VAL A 46 -4.04 1.22 7.28
N SER A 47 -4.68 2.26 7.79
CA SER A 47 -4.19 3.64 7.68
C SER A 47 -4.30 4.39 9.00
N LYS A 48 -3.55 5.49 9.13
CA LYS A 48 -3.67 6.39 10.28
C LYS A 48 -5.05 7.06 10.28
N ALA A 49 -5.61 7.29 11.48
CA ALA A 49 -6.93 7.90 11.65
C ALA A 49 -7.04 9.29 10.97
N GLU A 50 -5.93 10.06 10.98
CA GLU A 50 -5.90 11.40 10.37
C GLU A 50 -6.18 11.35 8.85
N ILE A 51 -5.80 10.28 8.17
CA ILE A 51 -6.04 10.10 6.71
C ILE A 51 -7.54 10.03 6.42
N GLY A 52 -8.35 9.51 7.35
CA GLY A 52 -9.80 9.48 7.23
C GLY A 52 -10.45 10.88 7.15
N GLN A 53 -9.74 11.91 7.59
CA GLN A 53 -10.20 13.31 7.57
C GLN A 53 -9.78 14.06 6.29
N TRP A 54 -8.93 13.46 5.47
CA TRP A 54 -8.46 14.12 4.26
C TRP A 54 -9.56 14.21 3.20
N PRO A 55 -9.71 15.35 2.52
CA PRO A 55 -10.64 15.48 1.40
C PRO A 55 -10.37 14.40 0.34
N VAL A 56 -11.41 13.84 -0.25
CA VAL A 56 -11.34 12.82 -1.30
C VAL A 56 -10.74 11.49 -0.81
N VAL A 57 -9.49 11.48 -0.32
CA VAL A 57 -8.80 10.24 0.15
C VAL A 57 -9.53 9.65 1.35
N GLY A 58 -9.94 10.47 2.31
CA GLY A 58 -10.73 10.02 3.47
C GLY A 58 -12.06 9.37 3.03
N THR A 59 -12.79 10.02 2.13
CA THR A 59 -14.04 9.45 1.59
C THR A 59 -13.82 8.10 0.92
N LEU A 60 -12.76 7.97 0.12
CA LEU A 60 -12.40 6.73 -0.58
C LEU A 60 -12.00 5.62 0.39
N THR A 61 -11.18 5.94 1.39
CA THR A 61 -10.72 4.97 2.39
C THR A 61 -11.87 4.52 3.27
N HIS A 62 -12.79 5.39 3.65
CA HIS A 62 -14.03 5.02 4.35
C HIS A 62 -14.90 4.10 3.49
N ALA A 63 -15.13 4.45 2.23
CA ALA A 63 -15.92 3.63 1.30
C ALA A 63 -15.27 2.26 1.03
N ALA A 64 -13.95 2.18 1.08
CA ALA A 64 -13.19 0.93 0.95
C ALA A 64 -13.15 0.08 2.23
N GLY A 65 -13.75 0.55 3.34
CA GLY A 65 -13.75 -0.17 4.62
C GLY A 65 -12.37 -0.22 5.27
N THR A 66 -11.60 0.86 5.16
CA THR A 66 -10.26 1.00 5.75
C THR A 66 -10.31 0.82 7.26
N LEU A 67 -9.35 0.09 7.81
CA LEU A 67 -9.10 0.00 9.25
C LEU A 67 -8.28 1.21 9.67
N PHE A 68 -8.89 2.15 10.37
CA PHE A 68 -8.21 3.32 10.88
C PHE A 68 -7.55 3.07 12.23
N ILE A 69 -6.32 3.56 12.36
CA ILE A 69 -5.45 3.33 13.51
C ILE A 69 -5.08 4.66 14.15
N THR A 70 -5.30 4.79 15.44
CA THR A 70 -4.64 5.76 16.29
C THR A 70 -3.33 5.15 16.81
N ARG A 71 -2.17 5.76 16.50
CA ARG A 71 -0.85 5.24 16.92
C ARG A 71 -0.30 5.99 18.13
N GLU A 72 -1.15 6.33 19.09
CA GLU A 72 -0.73 7.10 20.26
C GLU A 72 -0.03 6.25 21.32
N SER A 73 -0.21 4.92 21.28
CA SER A 73 0.39 4.03 22.27
C SER A 73 0.78 2.65 21.70
N LYS A 74 1.67 1.95 22.42
CA LYS A 74 1.99 0.54 22.13
C LYS A 74 0.75 -0.36 22.21
N ARG A 75 -0.24 -0.01 23.04
CA ARG A 75 -1.50 -0.74 23.19
C ARG A 75 -2.36 -0.62 21.95
N ASP A 76 -2.38 0.55 21.31
CA ASP A 76 -3.12 0.76 20.06
C ASP A 76 -2.48 0.00 18.90
N ALA A 77 -1.15 -0.04 18.83
CA ALA A 77 -0.45 -0.85 17.84
C ALA A 77 -0.80 -2.35 17.96
N LEU A 78 -0.92 -2.90 19.17
CA LEU A 78 -1.35 -4.28 19.39
C LEU A 78 -2.80 -4.52 18.99
N ARG A 79 -3.70 -3.57 19.33
CA ARG A 79 -5.12 -3.64 18.94
C ARG A 79 -5.28 -3.74 17.42
N VAL A 80 -4.48 -2.98 16.69
CA VAL A 80 -4.47 -3.03 15.23
C VAL A 80 -4.06 -4.39 14.70
N VAL A 81 -2.97 -4.95 15.22
CA VAL A 81 -2.49 -6.28 14.83
C VAL A 81 -3.59 -7.32 15.08
N HIS A 82 -4.31 -7.25 16.19
CA HIS A 82 -5.44 -8.15 16.47
C HIS A 82 -6.58 -7.92 15.47
N GLN A 83 -7.00 -6.69 15.21
CA GLN A 83 -8.06 -6.40 14.24
C GLN A 83 -7.69 -6.86 12.82
N MET A 84 -6.44 -6.72 12.42
CA MET A 84 -5.95 -7.26 11.15
C MET A 84 -5.99 -8.79 11.15
N ALA A 85 -5.53 -9.44 12.22
CA ALA A 85 -5.54 -10.89 12.34
C ALA A 85 -6.98 -11.44 12.27
N ASP A 86 -7.95 -10.78 12.92
CA ASP A 86 -9.36 -11.15 12.85
C ASP A 86 -9.93 -11.08 11.42
N LYS A 87 -9.50 -10.10 10.64
CA LYS A 87 -9.90 -9.97 9.22
C LYS A 87 -9.19 -10.95 8.30
N LEU A 88 -8.02 -11.45 8.69
CA LEU A 88 -7.22 -12.39 7.91
C LEU A 88 -7.47 -13.86 8.27
N GLN A 89 -8.48 -14.17 9.10
CA GLN A 89 -8.79 -15.55 9.50
C GLN A 89 -9.14 -16.43 8.29
N PRO A 90 -8.85 -17.73 8.35
CA PRO A 90 -9.24 -18.69 7.32
C PRO A 90 -10.74 -18.58 7.00
N GLY A 91 -11.08 -18.58 5.72
CA GLY A 91 -12.45 -18.41 5.23
C GLY A 91 -12.89 -16.95 5.06
N SER A 92 -12.07 -15.99 5.44
CA SER A 92 -12.30 -14.58 5.11
C SER A 92 -11.96 -14.29 3.65
N ASP A 93 -12.72 -13.38 3.03
CA ASP A 93 -12.42 -12.87 1.67
C ASP A 93 -11.63 -11.54 1.71
N ALA A 94 -11.10 -11.16 2.86
CA ALA A 94 -10.45 -9.87 3.04
C ALA A 94 -9.03 -9.84 2.45
N VAL A 95 -8.81 -8.92 1.53
CA VAL A 95 -7.47 -8.47 1.13
C VAL A 95 -7.14 -7.20 1.90
N LEU A 96 -6.16 -7.24 2.79
CA LEU A 96 -5.69 -6.08 3.53
C LEU A 96 -4.43 -5.55 2.87
N ALA A 97 -4.40 -4.26 2.53
CA ALA A 97 -3.23 -3.59 1.97
C ALA A 97 -2.55 -2.72 3.03
N ILE A 98 -1.23 -2.86 3.15
CA ILE A 98 -0.40 -2.08 4.06
C ILE A 98 0.81 -1.48 3.36
N PHE A 99 1.23 -0.33 3.87
CA PHE A 99 2.50 0.31 3.54
C PHE A 99 3.41 0.28 4.77
N PRO A 100 4.21 -0.79 4.94
CA PRO A 100 4.96 -0.97 6.18
C PRO A 100 6.15 -0.02 6.34
N GLU A 101 6.47 0.81 5.35
CA GLU A 101 7.40 1.93 5.46
C GLU A 101 6.92 2.97 6.50
N GLY A 102 5.61 3.07 6.73
CA GLY A 102 5.01 3.99 7.71
C GLY A 102 5.04 5.45 7.30
N THR A 103 5.69 5.79 6.21
CA THR A 103 5.76 7.10 5.55
C THR A 103 5.88 6.93 4.05
N THR A 104 5.65 8.00 3.30
CA THR A 104 5.89 8.05 1.85
C THR A 104 7.35 8.36 1.54
N SER A 105 7.82 7.94 0.37
CA SER A 105 9.17 8.19 -0.14
C SER A 105 9.15 8.68 -1.59
N ASN A 106 10.33 8.97 -2.15
CA ASN A 106 10.43 9.32 -3.56
C ASN A 106 10.38 8.10 -4.52
N GLY A 107 10.19 6.89 -3.99
CA GLY A 107 10.07 5.65 -4.77
C GLY A 107 11.34 5.19 -5.49
N ARG A 108 12.51 5.81 -5.22
CA ARG A 108 13.80 5.33 -5.76
C ARG A 108 14.26 4.05 -5.10
N GLN A 109 13.95 3.91 -3.82
CA GLN A 109 14.29 2.75 -2.99
C GLN A 109 13.13 2.46 -2.05
N VAL A 110 13.09 1.24 -1.54
CA VAL A 110 12.16 0.82 -0.49
C VAL A 110 12.75 1.19 0.86
N LEU A 111 11.98 1.88 1.70
CA LEU A 111 12.39 2.18 3.06
C LEU A 111 12.26 0.93 3.96
N PRO A 112 12.91 0.90 5.14
CA PRO A 112 12.81 -0.21 6.06
C PRO A 112 11.36 -0.51 6.47
N PHE A 113 10.99 -1.79 6.44
CA PHE A 113 9.65 -2.24 6.79
C PHE A 113 9.46 -2.40 8.30
N HIS A 114 8.40 -1.80 8.85
CA HIS A 114 7.98 -2.03 10.21
C HIS A 114 7.38 -3.42 10.38
N ALA A 115 8.11 -4.31 11.05
CA ALA A 115 7.78 -5.72 11.18
C ALA A 115 6.49 -6.01 11.99
N ASN A 116 6.01 -5.07 12.81
CA ASN A 116 4.90 -5.32 13.72
C ASN A 116 3.60 -5.74 13.00
N LEU A 117 3.34 -5.19 11.81
CA LEU A 117 2.13 -5.50 11.05
C LEU A 117 2.13 -6.93 10.48
N PHE A 118 3.30 -7.52 10.26
CA PHE A 118 3.44 -8.91 9.81
C PHE A 118 2.97 -9.92 10.84
N GLN A 119 2.95 -9.54 12.13
CA GLN A 119 2.42 -10.40 13.18
C GLN A 119 0.95 -10.78 12.95
N ALA A 120 0.17 -9.92 12.33
CA ALA A 120 -1.22 -10.22 12.01
C ALA A 120 -1.34 -11.40 11.03
N ALA A 121 -0.52 -11.40 9.98
CA ALA A 121 -0.50 -12.49 9.00
C ALA A 121 0.04 -13.80 9.62
N ILE A 122 1.06 -13.72 10.49
CA ILE A 122 1.56 -14.88 11.25
C ILE A 122 0.46 -15.47 12.13
N SER A 123 -0.23 -14.63 12.90
CA SER A 123 -1.26 -15.07 13.85
C SER A 123 -2.47 -15.70 13.16
N ALA A 124 -2.81 -15.25 11.95
CA ALA A 124 -3.90 -15.76 11.14
C ALA A 124 -3.46 -16.86 10.15
N ASN A 125 -2.17 -17.18 10.09
CA ASN A 125 -1.58 -18.05 9.06
C ASN A 125 -1.97 -17.61 7.63
N ALA A 126 -2.11 -16.31 7.42
CA ALA A 126 -2.49 -15.74 6.13
C ALA A 126 -1.27 -15.49 5.23
N PRO A 127 -1.40 -15.65 3.91
CA PRO A 127 -0.31 -15.33 2.99
C PRO A 127 -0.06 -13.82 2.90
N VAL A 128 1.19 -13.46 2.64
CA VAL A 128 1.64 -12.11 2.31
C VAL A 128 2.01 -12.06 0.83
N GLN A 129 1.48 -11.08 0.11
CA GLN A 129 1.87 -10.83 -1.28
C GLN A 129 2.66 -9.53 -1.38
N PRO A 130 3.92 -9.55 -1.84
CA PRO A 130 4.69 -8.36 -2.11
C PRO A 130 4.18 -7.65 -3.36
N LEU A 131 4.20 -6.33 -3.34
CA LEU A 131 3.84 -5.46 -4.47
C LEU A 131 4.83 -4.31 -4.57
N ALA A 132 5.40 -4.10 -5.75
CA ALA A 132 6.12 -2.87 -6.05
C ALA A 132 5.24 -1.91 -6.87
N LEU A 133 5.26 -0.64 -6.47
CA LEU A 133 4.54 0.45 -7.10
C LEU A 133 5.52 1.54 -7.51
N ARG A 134 5.44 2.00 -8.77
CA ARG A 134 6.29 3.06 -9.31
C ARG A 134 5.54 3.93 -10.29
N PHE A 135 5.68 5.25 -10.14
CA PHE A 135 5.19 6.21 -11.13
C PHE A 135 6.28 6.54 -12.14
N LYS A 136 5.90 6.60 -13.40
CA LYS A 136 6.76 6.96 -14.53
C LYS A 136 6.08 8.01 -15.39
N ASP A 137 6.86 8.83 -16.04
CA ASP A 137 6.38 9.64 -17.16
C ASP A 137 5.98 8.70 -18.31
N ALA A 138 4.79 8.88 -18.88
CA ALA A 138 4.23 7.96 -19.86
C ALA A 138 5.00 8.00 -21.21
N ALA A 139 5.58 9.14 -21.57
CA ALA A 139 6.31 9.32 -22.82
C ALA A 139 7.78 8.87 -22.70
N THR A 140 8.48 9.34 -21.66
CA THR A 140 9.92 9.08 -21.48
C THR A 140 10.21 7.76 -20.79
N ARG A 141 9.22 7.18 -20.08
CA ARG A 141 9.34 6.00 -19.19
C ARG A 141 10.31 6.18 -18.01
N GLN A 142 10.81 7.39 -17.81
CA GLN A 142 11.64 7.73 -16.66
C GLN A 142 10.79 7.77 -15.39
N ILE A 143 11.44 7.58 -14.23
CA ILE A 143 10.76 7.73 -12.93
C ILE A 143 10.20 9.15 -12.84
N SER A 144 8.91 9.26 -12.52
CA SER A 144 8.25 10.53 -12.27
C SER A 144 8.10 10.79 -10.79
N PHE A 145 8.48 11.98 -10.38
CA PHE A 145 8.31 12.46 -9.00
C PHE A 145 7.07 13.34 -8.85
N ALA A 146 6.31 13.54 -9.91
CA ALA A 146 5.14 14.42 -9.89
C ALA A 146 4.06 13.94 -8.89
N ALA A 147 3.89 12.62 -8.78
CA ALA A 147 2.94 12.02 -7.84
C ALA A 147 3.48 11.89 -6.41
N CYS A 148 4.79 12.04 -6.16
CA CYS A 148 5.36 11.89 -4.84
C CYS A 148 4.73 12.86 -3.83
N TYR A 149 4.56 12.37 -2.60
CA TYR A 149 4.07 13.16 -1.48
C TYR A 149 5.05 12.98 -0.31
N ILE A 150 6.00 13.89 -0.18
CA ILE A 150 7.14 13.75 0.74
C ILE A 150 7.42 15.07 1.47
N ASP A 151 8.12 14.98 2.59
CA ASP A 151 8.57 16.09 3.40
C ASP A 151 7.43 17.06 3.78
N ASP A 152 7.59 18.34 3.52
CA ASP A 152 6.64 19.41 3.82
C ASP A 152 5.59 19.64 2.71
N ASP A 153 5.41 18.67 1.82
CA ASP A 153 4.39 18.76 0.77
C ASP A 153 2.99 18.96 1.37
N THR A 154 2.28 19.97 0.92
CA THR A 154 0.85 20.09 1.25
C THR A 154 0.03 19.15 0.35
N PHE A 155 -1.05 18.59 0.90
CA PHE A 155 -1.94 17.72 0.12
C PHE A 155 -2.44 18.41 -1.15
N VAL A 156 -2.90 19.66 -1.05
CA VAL A 156 -3.42 20.45 -2.18
C VAL A 156 -2.31 20.70 -3.22
N GLY A 157 -1.10 21.04 -2.77
CA GLY A 157 0.06 21.24 -3.65
C GLY A 157 0.44 19.96 -4.41
N SER A 158 0.42 18.80 -3.74
CA SER A 158 0.69 17.50 -4.34
C SER A 158 -0.38 17.12 -5.37
N VAL A 159 -1.67 17.34 -5.05
CA VAL A 159 -2.77 17.12 -6.01
C VAL A 159 -2.60 18.01 -7.24
N TRP A 160 -2.33 19.30 -7.04
CA TRP A 160 -2.11 20.24 -8.16
C TRP A 160 -0.93 19.82 -9.02
N ARG A 161 0.23 19.51 -8.41
CA ARG A 161 1.42 19.02 -9.12
C ARG A 161 1.11 17.78 -9.96
N THR A 162 0.34 16.85 -9.41
CA THR A 162 -0.07 15.62 -10.11
C THR A 162 -0.97 15.93 -11.31
N LEU A 163 -1.91 16.89 -11.17
CA LEU A 163 -2.87 17.26 -12.22
C LEU A 163 -2.23 18.00 -13.39
N VAL A 164 -1.23 18.86 -13.13
CA VAL A 164 -0.54 19.62 -14.17
C VAL A 164 0.66 18.89 -14.78
N ALA A 165 1.05 17.76 -14.19
CA ALA A 165 2.16 16.97 -14.70
C ALA A 165 1.84 16.35 -16.06
N PRO A 166 2.87 16.04 -16.88
CA PRO A 166 2.70 15.21 -18.05
C PRO A 166 2.00 13.89 -17.68
N ARG A 167 1.37 13.27 -18.70
CA ARG A 167 0.69 11.97 -18.51
C ARG A 167 1.57 10.99 -17.78
N GLN A 168 1.05 10.44 -16.69
CA GLN A 168 1.75 9.51 -15.82
C GLN A 168 1.39 8.07 -16.18
N ARG A 169 2.33 7.16 -15.93
CA ARG A 169 2.10 5.72 -15.92
C ARG A 169 2.42 5.17 -14.56
N VAL A 170 1.49 4.42 -13.97
CA VAL A 170 1.78 3.63 -12.79
C VAL A 170 2.09 2.19 -13.19
N VAL A 171 3.20 1.69 -12.70
CA VAL A 171 3.63 0.29 -12.87
C VAL A 171 3.41 -0.42 -11.56
N LEU A 172 2.57 -1.44 -11.57
CA LEU A 172 2.30 -2.35 -10.46
C LEU A 172 2.91 -3.70 -10.77
N ARG A 173 3.76 -4.23 -9.88
CA ARG A 173 4.35 -5.55 -10.02
C ARG A 173 3.99 -6.38 -8.80
N PHE A 174 3.04 -7.30 -8.98
CA PHE A 174 2.61 -8.23 -7.96
C PHE A 174 3.55 -9.44 -7.92
N GLY A 175 4.16 -9.66 -6.77
CA GLY A 175 4.95 -10.88 -6.51
C GLY A 175 4.07 -12.08 -6.19
N VAL A 176 4.71 -13.20 -5.91
CA VAL A 176 4.02 -14.43 -5.51
C VAL A 176 3.63 -14.36 -4.05
N PRO A 177 2.39 -14.72 -3.68
CA PRO A 177 1.99 -14.85 -2.28
C PRO A 177 2.84 -15.89 -1.57
N GLN A 178 3.22 -15.61 -0.31
CA GLN A 178 4.06 -16.48 0.50
C GLN A 178 3.57 -16.54 1.94
N HIS A 179 3.75 -17.68 2.62
CA HIS A 179 3.47 -17.86 4.03
C HIS A 179 4.72 -17.63 4.89
N ALA A 180 4.52 -17.46 6.19
CA ALA A 180 5.63 -17.20 7.12
C ALA A 180 6.63 -18.37 7.19
N GLU A 181 6.18 -19.61 7.05
CA GLU A 181 7.01 -20.83 7.05
C GLU A 181 7.97 -20.89 8.25
N GLY A 182 7.45 -20.54 9.43
CA GLY A 182 8.22 -20.54 10.69
C GLY A 182 9.09 -19.29 10.91
N ARG A 183 9.16 -18.36 9.94
CA ARG A 183 9.86 -17.08 10.13
C ARG A 183 9.17 -16.23 11.20
N ASN A 184 9.97 -15.57 12.02
CA ASN A 184 9.45 -14.51 12.88
C ASN A 184 9.14 -13.26 12.05
N ARG A 185 8.42 -12.31 12.65
CA ARG A 185 7.97 -11.09 11.95
C ARG A 185 9.10 -10.23 11.39
N GLN A 186 10.27 -10.18 12.05
CA GLN A 186 11.41 -9.39 11.62
C GLN A 186 12.05 -10.00 10.37
N ALA A 187 12.33 -11.30 10.40
CA ALA A 187 12.88 -12.02 9.26
C ALA A 187 11.94 -11.95 8.05
N TRP A 188 10.63 -12.20 8.28
CA TRP A 188 9.67 -12.17 7.17
C TRP A 188 9.49 -10.76 6.58
N ALA A 189 9.48 -9.70 7.40
CA ALA A 189 9.43 -8.33 6.93
C ALA A 189 10.65 -7.97 6.07
N ALA A 190 11.85 -8.41 6.48
CA ALA A 190 13.07 -8.19 5.71
C ALA A 190 13.06 -8.92 4.36
N ASP A 191 12.60 -10.18 4.34
CA ASP A 191 12.46 -10.97 3.11
C ASP A 191 11.46 -10.31 2.15
N VAL A 192 10.28 -9.90 2.63
CA VAL A 192 9.27 -9.23 1.81
C VAL A 192 9.76 -7.88 1.31
N GLN A 193 10.49 -7.11 2.15
CA GLN A 193 11.13 -5.87 1.70
C GLN A 193 12.13 -6.12 0.56
N ALA A 194 12.94 -7.16 0.67
CA ALA A 194 13.89 -7.54 -0.38
C ALA A 194 13.16 -7.93 -1.67
N GLU A 195 12.04 -8.65 -1.58
CA GLU A 195 11.21 -8.99 -2.75
C GLU A 195 10.58 -7.74 -3.39
N VAL A 196 10.00 -6.82 -2.61
CA VAL A 196 9.47 -5.54 -3.13
C VAL A 196 10.58 -4.74 -3.81
N THR A 197 11.79 -4.75 -3.25
CA THR A 197 12.96 -4.07 -3.84
C THR A 197 13.35 -4.68 -5.19
N LYS A 198 13.32 -6.00 -5.34
CA LYS A 198 13.59 -6.67 -6.63
C LYS A 198 12.51 -6.39 -7.69
N LEU A 199 11.28 -6.22 -7.25
CA LEU A 199 10.15 -5.91 -8.12
C LEU A 199 10.16 -4.44 -8.61
N LEU A 200 10.85 -3.51 -7.91
CA LEU A 200 10.95 -2.12 -8.35
C LEU A 200 11.76 -1.98 -9.63
#